data_ab9250337f70725b2f48228001e1147f
#
_entry.id   ab9250337f70725b2f48228001e1147f
#
_cell.length_a   1.000
_cell.length_b   1.000
_cell.length_c   1.000
_cell.angle_alpha   90.00
_cell.angle_beta   90.00
_cell.angle_gamma   90.00
#
_symmetry.space_group_name_H-M   'P 1'
#
loop_
_entity.id
_entity.type
_entity.pdbx_description
1 polymer ?
#
loop_
_entity_poly.entity_id
_entity_poly.type
_entity_poly.pdbx_seq_one_letter_code
_entity_poly.pdbx_strand_id
1 'polypeptide(L)'
;SVNDDSAKVWNEQKPTKKTDNQVTSYRALMIAGPSEKGQAIAKKVNAGEKLAWEDVKDLKWSVMNPTSPAGYIYPTLWLNETFGKTIKDLGNNAILSDSYGSAFARLASGQVDVLCTYADARLDQEKKWNETYGRKASIWDETNLIGVTPAIYNDTVSVSKKSKNVTPEFKKALEKALIEIAKTEEGKKVIAVYSHEGYQPAKDADYDNEAKAQEIVKKLK
;
A
#
# COMPACT_ATOMS: atom_id res chain seq x y z
N SER A 1 13.72 5.42 -2.96
CA SER A 1 12.60 4.85 -2.18
C SER A 1 12.97 4.77 -0.72
N VAL A 2 12.05 5.11 0.15
CA VAL A 2 12.24 4.91 1.59
C VAL A 2 12.12 3.41 1.87
N ASN A 3 13.17 2.78 2.35
CA ASN A 3 13.18 1.36 2.69
C ASN A 3 13.21 1.19 4.21
N ASP A 4 12.17 1.69 4.87
CA ASP A 4 12.02 1.70 6.31
C ASP A 4 10.55 1.46 6.67
N ASP A 5 10.29 0.86 7.82
CA ASP A 5 8.94 0.55 8.33
C ASP A 5 8.42 1.64 9.27
N SER A 6 9.21 2.69 9.51
CA SER A 6 8.85 3.79 10.39
C SER A 6 8.11 4.90 9.66
N ALA A 7 6.88 5.17 10.06
CA ALA A 7 6.11 6.30 9.55
C ALA A 7 6.84 7.65 9.76
N LYS A 8 7.54 7.81 10.89
CA LYS A 8 8.33 9.01 11.20
C LYS A 8 9.44 9.23 10.16
N VAL A 9 10.21 8.18 9.83
CA VAL A 9 11.26 8.25 8.81
C VAL A 9 10.69 8.65 7.45
N TRP A 10 9.56 8.08 7.04
CA TRP A 10 8.87 8.46 5.81
C TRP A 10 8.43 9.92 5.80
N ASN A 11 7.90 10.42 6.92
CA ASN A 11 7.48 11.81 7.07
C ASN A 11 8.67 12.77 6.99
N GLU A 12 9.82 12.41 7.57
CA GLU A 12 11.05 13.20 7.52
C GLU A 12 11.68 13.23 6.12
N GLN A 13 11.72 12.09 5.44
CA GLN A 13 12.33 11.96 4.10
C GLN A 13 11.46 12.53 2.99
N LYS A 14 10.13 12.59 3.15
CA LYS A 14 9.14 13.09 2.18
C LYS A 14 9.49 12.67 0.74
N PRO A 15 9.19 11.44 0.31
CA PRO A 15 9.57 10.93 -1.01
C PRO A 15 8.72 11.59 -2.12
N THR A 16 9.04 12.83 -2.44
CA THR A 16 8.28 13.69 -3.36
C THR A 16 8.62 13.49 -4.84
N LYS A 17 9.53 12.57 -5.16
CA LYS A 17 9.96 12.32 -6.54
C LYS A 17 9.98 10.84 -6.86
N LYS A 18 9.50 10.50 -8.05
CA LYS A 18 9.72 9.17 -8.65
C LYS A 18 11.20 8.99 -8.96
N THR A 19 11.67 7.76 -8.87
CA THR A 19 13.04 7.37 -9.24
C THR A 19 12.99 6.37 -10.40
N ASP A 20 14.08 6.26 -11.15
CA ASP A 20 14.22 5.26 -12.23
C ASP A 20 14.57 3.86 -11.70
N ASN A 21 14.69 3.70 -10.39
CA ASN A 21 14.99 2.40 -9.78
C ASN A 21 13.77 1.48 -9.83
N GLN A 22 13.94 0.34 -10.47
CA GLN A 22 12.95 -0.73 -10.47
C GLN A 22 12.91 -1.41 -9.09
N VAL A 23 11.72 -1.75 -8.63
CA VAL A 23 11.49 -2.45 -7.38
C VAL A 23 10.53 -3.62 -7.59
N THR A 24 10.65 -4.66 -6.77
CA THR A 24 9.79 -5.85 -6.79
C THR A 24 8.73 -5.84 -5.72
N SER A 25 8.72 -4.81 -4.90
CA SER A 25 7.76 -4.64 -3.81
C SER A 25 7.44 -3.17 -3.59
N TYR A 26 6.30 -2.94 -2.98
CA TYR A 26 5.85 -1.65 -2.48
C TYR A 26 5.32 -1.83 -1.05
N ARG A 27 4.82 -0.79 -0.42
CA ARG A 27 4.22 -0.85 0.92
C ARG A 27 2.83 -0.28 0.90
N ALA A 28 2.00 -0.67 1.86
CA ALA A 28 0.80 0.07 2.16
C ALA A 28 1.11 1.15 3.19
N LEU A 29 0.42 2.26 3.07
CA LEU A 29 0.57 3.43 3.91
C LEU A 29 -0.77 3.75 4.57
N MET A 30 -0.73 4.09 5.85
CA MET A 30 -1.83 4.71 6.56
C MET A 30 -1.53 6.21 6.68
N ILE A 31 -2.27 7.02 5.92
CA ILE A 31 -2.02 8.45 5.75
C ILE A 31 -3.07 9.24 6.54
N ALA A 32 -2.63 9.99 7.54
CA ALA A 32 -3.46 10.97 8.24
C ALA A 32 -3.61 12.25 7.40
N GLY A 33 -4.84 12.77 7.33
CA GLY A 33 -5.21 13.93 6.53
C GLY A 33 -5.30 15.25 7.31
N PRO A 34 -5.87 16.28 6.67
CA PRO A 34 -5.94 17.64 7.22
C PRO A 34 -7.03 17.84 8.28
N SER A 35 -7.83 16.84 8.62
CA SER A 35 -8.80 16.96 9.72
C SER A 35 -8.08 17.21 11.06
N GLU A 36 -8.77 17.80 12.02
CA GLU A 36 -8.21 18.05 13.36
C GLU A 36 -7.67 16.78 13.99
N LYS A 37 -8.43 15.68 13.93
CA LYS A 37 -8.01 14.36 14.44
C LYS A 37 -6.83 13.80 13.66
N GLY A 38 -6.83 13.94 12.33
CA GLY A 38 -5.73 13.52 11.47
C GLY A 38 -4.43 14.24 11.81
N GLN A 39 -4.48 15.56 12.01
CA GLN A 39 -3.31 16.34 12.40
C GLN A 39 -2.85 16.03 13.84
N ALA A 40 -3.77 15.77 14.76
CA ALA A 40 -3.42 15.40 16.13
C ALA A 40 -2.66 14.07 16.20
N ILE A 41 -3.12 13.04 15.47
CA ILE A 41 -2.42 11.75 15.44
C ILE A 41 -1.08 11.85 14.72
N ALA A 42 -1.00 12.62 13.61
CA ALA A 42 0.24 12.86 12.88
C ALA A 42 1.30 13.51 13.78
N LYS A 43 0.91 14.46 14.62
CA LYS A 43 1.80 15.13 15.59
C LYS A 43 2.43 14.14 16.57
N LYS A 44 1.65 13.19 17.11
CA LYS A 44 2.15 12.12 18.00
C LYS A 44 3.22 11.28 17.31
N VAL A 45 2.94 10.82 16.08
CA VAL A 45 3.88 10.00 15.31
C VAL A 45 5.17 10.76 15.01
N ASN A 46 5.06 12.01 14.58
CA ASN A 46 6.24 12.84 14.28
C ASN A 46 7.06 13.17 15.53
N ALA A 47 6.43 13.24 16.71
CA ALA A 47 7.12 13.33 18.00
C ALA A 47 7.84 12.03 18.41
N GLY A 48 7.61 10.92 17.68
CA GLY A 48 8.17 9.62 18.01
C GLY A 48 7.39 8.88 19.11
N GLU A 49 6.18 9.31 19.42
CA GLU A 49 5.33 8.65 20.40
C GLU A 49 4.78 7.33 19.82
N LYS A 50 4.73 6.31 20.65
CA LYS A 50 4.10 5.03 20.29
C LYS A 50 2.58 5.16 20.37
N LEU A 51 1.91 4.82 19.28
CA LEU A 51 0.45 4.82 19.23
C LEU A 51 -0.14 3.67 20.05
N ALA A 52 -1.23 3.95 20.74
CA ALA A 52 -2.12 2.97 21.36
C ALA A 52 -3.39 2.78 20.50
N TRP A 53 -4.14 1.70 20.75
CA TRP A 53 -5.43 1.48 20.07
C TRP A 53 -6.42 2.63 20.30
N GLU A 54 -6.44 3.20 21.50
CA GLU A 54 -7.27 4.33 21.87
C GLU A 54 -7.01 5.59 21.03
N ASP A 55 -5.81 5.74 20.50
CA ASP A 55 -5.46 6.87 19.64
C ASP A 55 -6.08 6.75 18.26
N VAL A 56 -6.37 5.53 17.79
CA VAL A 56 -6.75 5.26 16.38
C VAL A 56 -8.17 4.73 16.21
N LYS A 57 -8.79 4.12 17.24
CA LYS A 57 -10.09 3.45 17.14
C LYS A 57 -11.26 4.38 16.78
N ASP A 58 -11.18 5.65 17.21
CA ASP A 58 -12.23 6.66 16.99
C ASP A 58 -11.95 7.59 15.80
N LEU A 59 -10.88 7.32 15.04
CA LEU A 59 -10.61 7.96 13.76
C LEU A 59 -11.47 7.33 12.68
N LYS A 60 -11.92 8.14 11.72
CA LYS A 60 -12.59 7.65 10.50
C LYS A 60 -11.53 7.22 9.48
N TRP A 61 -11.58 5.97 9.09
CA TRP A 61 -10.62 5.34 8.17
C TRP A 61 -11.24 5.12 6.80
N SER A 62 -10.65 5.63 5.75
CA SER A 62 -10.99 5.22 4.39
C SER A 62 -10.23 3.94 4.04
N VAL A 63 -10.97 2.89 3.73
CA VAL A 63 -10.43 1.59 3.32
C VAL A 63 -10.98 1.19 1.96
N MET A 64 -10.29 0.30 1.26
CA MET A 64 -10.74 -0.28 0.00
C MET A 64 -11.50 -1.58 0.25
N ASN A 65 -11.96 -2.23 -0.82
CA ASN A 65 -12.61 -3.54 -0.69
C ASN A 65 -11.68 -4.57 -0.01
N PRO A 66 -12.25 -5.62 0.63
CA PRO A 66 -11.47 -6.59 1.40
C PRO A 66 -10.46 -7.43 0.62
N THR A 67 -10.46 -7.35 -0.71
CA THR A 67 -9.47 -8.04 -1.57
C THR A 67 -8.29 -7.13 -1.94
N SER A 68 -8.34 -5.84 -1.59
CA SER A 68 -7.26 -4.90 -1.90
C SER A 68 -6.05 -5.13 -0.99
N PRO A 69 -4.87 -5.46 -1.52
CA PRO A 69 -3.67 -5.63 -0.71
C PRO A 69 -3.34 -4.38 0.10
N ALA A 70 -3.07 -3.26 -0.55
CA ALA A 70 -2.63 -2.04 0.11
C ALA A 70 -3.76 -1.24 0.80
N GLY A 71 -5.01 -1.40 0.34
CA GLY A 71 -6.13 -0.64 0.90
C GLY A 71 -6.89 -1.34 2.02
N TYR A 72 -6.62 -2.65 2.28
CA TYR A 72 -7.34 -3.42 3.29
C TYR A 72 -6.50 -4.52 3.95
N ILE A 73 -5.92 -5.45 3.15
CA ILE A 73 -5.29 -6.67 3.68
C ILE A 73 -4.08 -6.32 4.55
N TYR A 74 -3.12 -5.60 4.02
CA TYR A 74 -1.92 -5.21 4.75
C TYR A 74 -2.16 -4.14 5.83
N PRO A 75 -3.05 -3.16 5.68
CA PRO A 75 -3.53 -2.36 6.81
C PRO A 75 -4.13 -3.20 7.94
N THR A 76 -4.88 -4.27 7.62
CA THR A 76 -5.38 -5.21 8.65
C THR A 76 -4.24 -5.93 9.35
N LEU A 77 -3.21 -6.38 8.61
CA LEU A 77 -2.01 -6.97 9.18
C LEU A 77 -1.30 -5.98 10.12
N TRP A 78 -1.11 -4.73 9.67
CA TRP A 78 -0.48 -3.69 10.48
C TRP A 78 -1.24 -3.40 11.78
N LEU A 79 -2.58 -3.28 11.72
CA LEU A 79 -3.42 -3.11 12.91
C LEU A 79 -3.29 -4.31 13.85
N ASN A 80 -3.18 -5.53 13.30
CA ASN A 80 -3.05 -6.74 14.09
C ASN A 80 -1.69 -6.84 14.78
N GLU A 81 -0.61 -6.57 14.06
CA GLU A 81 0.74 -6.60 14.63
C GLU A 81 0.98 -5.47 15.65
N THR A 82 0.37 -4.31 15.42
CA THR A 82 0.57 -3.14 16.28
C THR A 82 -0.32 -3.15 17.54
N PHE A 83 -1.59 -3.54 17.39
CA PHE A 83 -2.61 -3.39 18.43
C PHE A 83 -3.35 -4.70 18.77
N GLY A 84 -3.10 -5.82 18.06
CA GLY A 84 -3.90 -7.03 18.17
C GLY A 84 -5.35 -6.86 17.70
N LYS A 85 -5.59 -5.89 16.78
CA LYS A 85 -6.89 -5.48 16.25
C LYS A 85 -6.91 -5.60 14.73
N THR A 86 -8.07 -5.42 14.14
CA THR A 86 -8.28 -5.50 12.69
C THR A 86 -9.13 -4.34 12.20
N ILE A 87 -9.25 -4.16 10.89
CA ILE A 87 -10.17 -3.16 10.32
C ILE A 87 -11.62 -3.37 10.79
N LYS A 88 -12.04 -4.62 11.06
CA LYS A 88 -13.39 -4.88 11.60
C LYS A 88 -13.61 -4.29 13.00
N ASP A 89 -12.55 -4.21 13.81
CA ASP A 89 -12.63 -3.61 15.15
C ASP A 89 -12.86 -2.10 15.12
N LEU A 90 -12.62 -1.44 13.97
CA LEU A 90 -12.98 -0.04 13.77
C LEU A 90 -14.50 0.15 13.60
N GLY A 91 -15.27 -0.90 13.31
CA GLY A 91 -16.71 -0.84 13.14
C GLY A 91 -17.15 0.18 12.09
N ASN A 92 -18.07 1.07 12.45
CA ASN A 92 -18.58 2.13 11.57
C ASN A 92 -17.55 3.20 11.20
N ASN A 93 -16.38 3.20 11.83
CA ASN A 93 -15.29 4.10 11.49
C ASN A 93 -14.48 3.61 10.29
N ALA A 94 -14.62 2.36 9.86
CA ALA A 94 -14.07 1.84 8.61
C ALA A 94 -15.03 2.16 7.44
N ILE A 95 -14.70 3.16 6.65
CA ILE A 95 -15.52 3.67 5.56
C ILE A 95 -14.98 3.15 4.23
N LEU A 96 -15.79 2.34 3.53
CA LEU A 96 -15.43 1.80 2.23
C LEU A 96 -15.38 2.90 1.16
N SER A 97 -14.33 2.93 0.37
CA SER A 97 -14.19 3.79 -0.80
C SER A 97 -14.08 2.96 -2.07
N ASP A 98 -14.71 3.44 -3.16
CA ASP A 98 -14.76 2.71 -4.43
C ASP A 98 -13.47 2.83 -5.23
N SER A 99 -12.70 3.88 -4.99
CA SER A 99 -11.42 4.15 -5.65
C SER A 99 -10.49 4.96 -4.74
N TYR A 100 -9.18 4.91 -5.01
CA TYR A 100 -8.23 5.75 -4.32
C TYR A 100 -8.50 7.25 -4.56
N GLY A 101 -9.00 7.63 -5.74
CA GLY A 101 -9.40 9.01 -6.01
C GLY A 101 -10.51 9.49 -5.08
N SER A 102 -11.58 8.70 -4.89
CA SER A 102 -12.67 9.02 -3.95
C SER A 102 -12.18 9.02 -2.50
N ALA A 103 -11.26 8.12 -2.15
CA ALA A 103 -10.65 8.06 -0.81
C ALA A 103 -9.84 9.33 -0.50
N PHE A 104 -9.01 9.80 -1.45
CA PHE A 104 -8.26 11.06 -1.31
C PHE A 104 -9.17 12.29 -1.27
N ALA A 105 -10.26 12.31 -2.03
CA ALA A 105 -11.26 13.39 -1.95
C ALA A 105 -11.91 13.47 -0.56
N ARG A 106 -12.26 12.31 0.03
CA ARG A 106 -12.77 12.24 1.42
C ARG A 106 -11.73 12.68 2.45
N LEU A 107 -10.47 12.31 2.26
CA LEU A 107 -9.38 12.75 3.13
C LEU A 107 -9.20 14.26 3.06
N ALA A 108 -9.15 14.82 1.84
CA ALA A 108 -8.99 16.24 1.60
C ALA A 108 -10.14 17.09 2.20
N SER A 109 -11.38 16.59 2.15
CA SER A 109 -12.55 17.24 2.72
C SER A 109 -12.73 17.06 4.24
N GLY A 110 -11.90 16.21 4.87
CA GLY A 110 -12.02 15.88 6.30
C GLY A 110 -13.19 14.93 6.62
N GLN A 111 -13.81 14.29 5.63
CA GLN A 111 -14.80 13.24 5.87
C GLN A 111 -14.20 11.99 6.50
N VAL A 112 -12.92 11.74 6.26
CA VAL A 112 -12.12 10.72 6.93
C VAL A 112 -10.85 11.33 7.49
N ASP A 113 -10.34 10.74 8.56
CA ASP A 113 -9.13 11.19 9.25
C ASP A 113 -7.89 10.49 8.72
N VAL A 114 -8.04 9.23 8.31
CA VAL A 114 -6.97 8.36 7.84
C VAL A 114 -7.39 7.66 6.55
N LEU A 115 -6.43 7.42 5.67
CA LEU A 115 -6.57 6.70 4.41
C LEU A 115 -5.58 5.55 4.33
N CYS A 116 -6.06 4.35 3.96
CA CYS A 116 -5.22 3.19 3.62
C CYS A 116 -4.96 3.15 2.11
N THR A 117 -3.70 3.14 1.69
CA THR A 117 -3.32 3.21 0.27
C THR A 117 -1.95 2.60 0.00
N TYR A 118 -1.55 2.55 -1.27
CA TYR A 118 -0.22 2.12 -1.71
C TYR A 118 0.83 3.25 -1.61
N ALA A 119 2.08 2.89 -1.54
CA ALA A 119 3.21 3.84 -1.48
C ALA A 119 3.74 4.21 -2.89
N ASP A 120 3.99 5.50 -3.26
CA ASP A 120 3.36 6.57 -2.52
C ASP A 120 2.29 7.22 -3.39
N ALA A 121 1.05 6.92 -3.09
CA ALA A 121 -0.09 7.40 -3.84
C ALA A 121 -0.24 8.94 -3.83
N ARG A 122 0.44 9.62 -2.90
CA ARG A 122 0.46 11.09 -2.87
C ARG A 122 1.08 11.68 -4.13
N LEU A 123 2.07 11.01 -4.74
CA LEU A 123 2.65 11.42 -6.03
C LEU A 123 1.61 11.44 -7.15
N ASP A 124 0.71 10.47 -7.17
CA ASP A 124 -0.31 10.36 -8.21
C ASP A 124 -1.49 11.33 -7.97
N GLN A 125 -1.64 11.82 -6.74
CA GLN A 125 -2.74 12.71 -6.33
C GLN A 125 -2.30 14.16 -6.11
N GLU A 126 -1.00 14.47 -6.18
CA GLU A 126 -0.45 15.78 -5.87
C GLU A 126 -1.14 16.91 -6.64
N LYS A 127 -1.25 16.77 -7.94
CA LYS A 127 -1.93 17.75 -8.79
C LYS A 127 -3.42 17.88 -8.44
N LYS A 128 -4.11 16.75 -8.28
CA LYS A 128 -5.54 16.72 -7.95
C LYS A 128 -5.83 17.30 -6.57
N TRP A 129 -4.89 17.21 -5.63
CA TRP A 129 -5.04 17.72 -4.28
C TRP A 129 -5.41 19.20 -4.26
N ASN A 130 -4.73 20.01 -5.07
CA ASN A 130 -5.01 21.43 -5.20
C ASN A 130 -6.10 21.71 -6.26
N GLU A 131 -5.99 21.14 -7.47
CA GLU A 131 -6.85 21.52 -8.60
C GLU A 131 -8.26 20.92 -8.51
N THR A 132 -8.42 19.72 -7.94
CA THR A 132 -9.69 19.01 -7.92
C THR A 132 -10.31 18.97 -6.52
N TYR A 133 -9.51 18.74 -5.48
CA TYR A 133 -10.00 18.62 -4.10
C TYR A 133 -10.01 19.95 -3.36
N GLY A 134 -9.54 21.04 -4.01
CA GLY A 134 -9.65 22.41 -3.52
C GLY A 134 -8.75 22.77 -2.33
N ARG A 135 -7.70 21.97 -2.10
CA ARG A 135 -6.73 22.28 -1.03
C ARG A 135 -5.80 23.40 -1.46
N LYS A 136 -5.40 24.26 -0.50
CA LYS A 136 -4.50 25.39 -0.75
C LYS A 136 -3.03 25.05 -0.51
N ALA A 137 -2.75 24.24 0.50
CA ALA A 137 -1.41 23.76 0.78
C ALA A 137 -1.12 22.46 0.00
N SER A 138 0.13 22.05 -0.05
CA SER A 138 0.52 20.82 -0.74
C SER A 138 0.04 19.58 0.01
N ILE A 139 -0.17 18.48 -0.70
CA ILE A 139 -0.48 17.18 -0.09
C ILE A 139 0.61 16.76 0.91
N TRP A 140 1.86 17.14 0.66
CA TRP A 140 3.01 16.81 1.49
C TRP A 140 3.06 17.58 2.81
N ASP A 141 2.40 18.75 2.87
CA ASP A 141 2.33 19.57 4.07
C ASP A 141 1.10 19.24 4.91
N GLU A 142 0.02 18.79 4.25
CA GLU A 142 -1.25 18.52 4.91
C GLU A 142 -1.47 17.05 5.29
N THR A 143 -0.59 16.15 4.82
CA THR A 143 -0.70 14.72 5.12
C THR A 143 0.58 14.16 5.73
N ASN A 144 0.42 13.24 6.68
CA ASN A 144 1.52 12.52 7.31
C ASN A 144 1.17 11.04 7.43
N LEU A 145 2.18 10.18 7.36
CA LEU A 145 1.99 8.76 7.62
C LEU A 145 1.87 8.53 9.13
N ILE A 146 0.95 7.64 9.50
CA ILE A 146 0.83 7.12 10.86
C ILE A 146 1.21 5.65 10.96
N GLY A 147 1.34 4.99 9.82
CA GLY A 147 1.78 3.61 9.74
C GLY A 147 2.27 3.26 8.35
N VAL A 148 3.20 2.32 8.32
CA VAL A 148 3.80 1.73 7.11
C VAL A 148 3.79 0.22 7.29
N THR A 149 3.39 -0.52 6.27
CA THR A 149 3.34 -1.99 6.35
C THR A 149 4.66 -2.63 5.92
N PRO A 150 4.88 -3.91 6.24
CA PRO A 150 5.89 -4.70 5.55
C PRO A 150 5.72 -4.65 4.03
N ALA A 151 6.77 -5.07 3.31
CA ALA A 151 6.77 -5.08 1.85
C ALA A 151 5.64 -5.98 1.30
N ILE A 152 4.95 -5.47 0.30
CA ILE A 152 3.98 -6.19 -0.54
C ILE A 152 4.71 -6.46 -1.85
N TYR A 153 4.96 -7.72 -2.15
CA TYR A 153 5.60 -8.08 -3.41
C TYR A 153 4.63 -7.88 -4.58
N ASN A 154 5.19 -7.47 -5.70
CA ASN A 154 4.43 -7.26 -6.94
C ASN A 154 3.86 -8.57 -7.47
N ASP A 155 2.94 -8.46 -8.41
CA ASP A 155 2.26 -9.59 -9.06
C ASP A 155 3.24 -10.62 -9.63
N THR A 156 2.86 -11.88 -9.57
CA THR A 156 3.69 -13.00 -10.03
C THR A 156 3.09 -13.70 -11.24
N VAL A 157 3.96 -14.22 -12.09
CA VAL A 157 3.59 -15.28 -13.03
C VAL A 157 3.78 -16.61 -12.33
N SER A 158 2.69 -17.28 -12.01
CA SER A 158 2.68 -18.52 -11.25
C SER A 158 2.31 -19.72 -12.09
N VAL A 159 2.90 -20.87 -11.79
CA VAL A 159 2.57 -22.16 -12.43
C VAL A 159 2.11 -23.18 -11.38
N SER A 160 1.16 -24.04 -11.76
CA SER A 160 0.64 -25.06 -10.85
C SER A 160 1.67 -26.16 -10.57
N LYS A 161 2.02 -26.35 -9.31
CA LYS A 161 2.86 -27.49 -8.85
C LYS A 161 2.20 -28.88 -9.09
N LYS A 162 0.87 -28.89 -9.33
CA LYS A 162 0.11 -30.14 -9.58
C LYS A 162 -0.05 -30.44 -11.08
N SER A 163 0.37 -29.56 -11.96
CA SER A 163 0.28 -29.78 -13.41
C SER A 163 1.35 -30.77 -13.88
N LYS A 164 0.93 -31.82 -14.57
CA LYS A 164 1.84 -32.80 -15.18
C LYS A 164 2.63 -32.21 -16.36
N ASN A 165 2.16 -31.11 -16.93
CA ASN A 165 2.80 -30.44 -18.07
C ASN A 165 3.84 -29.41 -17.67
N VAL A 166 3.90 -29.05 -16.38
CA VAL A 166 4.87 -28.09 -15.85
C VAL A 166 6.07 -28.86 -15.25
N THR A 167 6.97 -29.27 -16.13
CA THR A 167 8.24 -29.88 -15.69
C THR A 167 9.21 -28.80 -15.17
N PRO A 168 10.27 -29.18 -14.43
CA PRO A 168 11.31 -28.23 -14.03
C PRO A 168 11.97 -27.52 -15.21
N GLU A 169 12.18 -28.23 -16.32
CA GLU A 169 12.76 -27.69 -17.55
C GLU A 169 11.83 -26.66 -18.20
N PHE A 170 10.53 -26.98 -18.28
CA PHE A 170 9.52 -26.04 -18.78
C PHE A 170 9.48 -24.76 -17.91
N LYS A 171 9.45 -24.92 -16.58
CA LYS A 171 9.44 -23.77 -15.65
C LYS A 171 10.65 -22.86 -15.90
N LYS A 172 11.85 -23.44 -15.99
CA LYS A 172 13.09 -22.69 -16.24
C LYS A 172 13.09 -21.99 -17.61
N ALA A 173 12.57 -22.66 -18.64
CA ALA A 173 12.47 -22.09 -19.98
C ALA A 173 11.47 -20.93 -20.01
N LEU A 174 10.31 -21.08 -19.35
CA LEU A 174 9.29 -20.03 -19.24
C LEU A 174 9.82 -18.80 -18.48
N GLU A 175 10.48 -19.01 -17.34
CA GLU A 175 11.11 -17.94 -16.54
C GLU A 175 12.10 -17.15 -17.40
N LYS A 176 13.02 -17.86 -18.09
CA LYS A 176 14.00 -17.22 -18.97
C LYS A 176 13.32 -16.46 -20.10
N ALA A 177 12.31 -17.04 -20.75
CA ALA A 177 11.61 -16.41 -21.87
C ALA A 177 10.91 -15.11 -21.44
N LEU A 178 10.23 -15.10 -20.28
CA LEU A 178 9.55 -13.90 -19.76
C LEU A 178 10.55 -12.79 -19.42
N ILE A 179 11.69 -13.12 -18.80
CA ILE A 179 12.75 -12.16 -18.48
C ILE A 179 13.34 -11.56 -19.77
N GLU A 180 13.61 -12.38 -20.78
CA GLU A 180 14.21 -11.91 -22.05
C GLU A 180 13.19 -11.10 -22.88
N ILE A 181 11.94 -11.54 -22.99
CA ILE A 181 10.89 -10.80 -23.71
C ILE A 181 10.68 -9.41 -23.07
N ALA A 182 10.70 -9.31 -21.75
CA ALA A 182 10.56 -8.04 -21.05
C ALA A 182 11.68 -7.02 -21.33
N LYS A 183 12.80 -7.46 -21.93
CA LYS A 183 13.89 -6.57 -22.36
C LYS A 183 13.69 -6.01 -23.78
N THR A 184 12.81 -6.62 -24.57
CA THR A 184 12.53 -6.17 -25.94
C THR A 184 11.56 -4.98 -25.96
N GLU A 185 11.59 -4.15 -27.01
CA GLU A 185 10.68 -3.00 -27.13
C GLU A 185 9.21 -3.44 -27.23
N GLU A 186 8.93 -4.53 -27.96
CA GLU A 186 7.59 -5.11 -28.08
C GLU A 186 7.12 -5.69 -26.74
N GLY A 187 7.99 -6.43 -26.06
CA GLY A 187 7.69 -7.03 -24.76
C GLY A 187 7.37 -5.96 -23.72
N LYS A 188 8.15 -4.90 -23.64
CA LYS A 188 7.89 -3.76 -22.75
C LYS A 188 6.51 -3.13 -23.00
N LYS A 189 6.10 -2.97 -24.26
CA LYS A 189 4.77 -2.45 -24.60
C LYS A 189 3.65 -3.36 -24.08
N VAL A 190 3.85 -4.68 -24.16
CA VAL A 190 2.86 -5.66 -23.67
C VAL A 190 2.73 -5.62 -22.16
N ILE A 191 3.85 -5.68 -21.43
CA ILE A 191 3.83 -5.74 -19.97
C ILE A 191 3.45 -4.40 -19.32
N ALA A 192 3.62 -3.27 -20.05
CA ALA A 192 3.19 -1.95 -19.60
C ALA A 192 1.68 -1.85 -19.35
N VAL A 193 0.85 -2.73 -19.92
CA VAL A 193 -0.59 -2.85 -19.63
C VAL A 193 -0.84 -3.10 -18.14
N TYR A 194 0.09 -3.78 -17.48
CA TYR A 194 0.07 -4.04 -16.03
C TYR A 194 0.99 -3.08 -15.24
N SER A 195 1.48 -2.01 -15.87
CA SER A 195 2.50 -1.12 -15.29
C SER A 195 3.79 -1.86 -14.89
N HIS A 196 4.06 -3.00 -15.50
CA HIS A 196 5.30 -3.73 -15.32
C HIS A 196 6.41 -3.17 -16.20
N GLU A 197 7.64 -3.19 -15.71
CA GLU A 197 8.83 -2.72 -16.42
C GLU A 197 9.83 -3.86 -16.70
N GLY A 198 9.63 -5.01 -16.09
CA GLY A 198 10.47 -6.19 -16.25
C GLY A 198 10.06 -7.33 -15.33
N TYR A 199 10.82 -8.43 -15.40
CA TYR A 199 10.63 -9.59 -14.53
C TYR A 199 11.95 -10.05 -13.94
N GLN A 200 11.87 -10.65 -12.75
CA GLN A 200 12.99 -11.33 -12.10
C GLN A 200 12.51 -12.61 -11.43
N PRO A 201 13.40 -13.58 -11.13
CA PRO A 201 13.06 -14.77 -10.37
C PRO A 201 12.50 -14.40 -8.99
N ALA A 202 11.43 -15.07 -8.58
CA ALA A 202 10.81 -14.92 -7.27
C ALA A 202 11.08 -16.15 -6.39
N LYS A 203 11.08 -15.96 -5.07
CA LYS A 203 11.21 -17.01 -4.07
C LYS A 203 9.94 -17.11 -3.24
N ASP A 204 9.56 -18.33 -2.85
CA ASP A 204 8.38 -18.54 -1.99
C ASP A 204 8.43 -17.68 -0.70
N ALA A 205 9.62 -17.53 -0.09
CA ALA A 205 9.82 -16.74 1.12
C ALA A 205 9.54 -15.23 0.96
N ASP A 206 9.60 -14.71 -0.26
CA ASP A 206 9.26 -13.30 -0.53
C ASP A 206 7.78 -13.01 -0.25
N TYR A 207 6.93 -14.06 -0.25
CA TYR A 207 5.47 -13.97 -0.08
C TYR A 207 4.97 -14.42 1.31
N ASP A 208 5.86 -14.60 2.30
CA ASP A 208 5.49 -15.00 3.66
C ASP A 208 4.58 -13.99 4.35
N ASN A 209 4.78 -12.69 4.11
CA ASN A 209 3.91 -11.65 4.64
C ASN A 209 2.51 -11.69 4.01
N GLU A 210 2.41 -12.03 2.72
CA GLU A 210 1.13 -12.25 2.06
C GLU A 210 0.38 -13.43 2.68
N ALA A 211 1.06 -14.54 2.94
CA ALA A 211 0.49 -15.71 3.60
C ALA A 211 -0.08 -15.35 4.99
N LYS A 212 0.68 -14.61 5.81
CA LYS A 212 0.22 -14.13 7.13
C LYS A 212 -1.00 -13.22 7.02
N ALA A 213 -0.95 -12.25 6.10
CA ALA A 213 -2.04 -11.30 5.88
C ALA A 213 -3.32 -12.01 5.45
N GLN A 214 -3.22 -12.99 4.54
CA GLN A 214 -4.35 -13.81 4.08
C GLN A 214 -4.93 -14.70 5.20
N GLU A 215 -4.10 -15.24 6.09
CA GLU A 215 -4.58 -16.00 7.24
C GLU A 215 -5.40 -15.14 8.21
N ILE A 216 -4.97 -13.91 8.47
CA ILE A 216 -5.71 -12.97 9.30
C ILE A 216 -7.06 -12.66 8.65
N VAL A 217 -7.08 -12.31 7.37
CA VAL A 217 -8.31 -11.98 6.63
C VAL A 217 -9.28 -13.16 6.56
N LYS A 218 -8.78 -14.40 6.41
CA LYS A 218 -9.63 -15.61 6.45
C LYS A 218 -10.35 -15.78 7.78
N LYS A 219 -9.71 -15.44 8.89
CA LYS A 219 -10.32 -15.51 10.24
C LYS A 219 -11.37 -14.42 10.47
N LEU A 220 -11.41 -13.40 9.59
CA LEU A 220 -12.39 -12.32 9.66
C LEU A 220 -13.69 -12.62 8.86
N LYS A 221 -13.71 -13.68 8.05
CA LYS A 221 -14.89 -14.13 7.32
C LYS A 221 -15.76 -15.00 8.22
#